data_0ead77358b1144f36304ca09828cea3e
#
_entry.id   0ead77358b1144f36304ca09828cea3e
#
_cell.length_a   1.000
_cell.length_b   1.000
_cell.length_c   1.000
_cell.angle_alpha   90.00
_cell.angle_beta   90.00
_cell.angle_gamma   90.00
#
_symmetry.space_group_name_H-M   'P 1'
#
loop_
_entity.id
_entity.type
_entity.pdbx_description
1 polymer ?
#
loop_
_entity_poly.entity_id
_entity_poly.type
_entity_poly.pdbx_seq_one_letter_code
_entity_poly.pdbx_strand_id
1 'polypeptide(L)'
;VGLLAITSADRLNAGWTAAQRAREYGSPQAVSHVERLLADVPSWCALVTVIDGHPATLAWLGSVVGHRTRSLGVEHFGQTGTIADLYAHFGIDARGIVAAAQAIVPGRPIRHASFL
;
A
#
# COMPACT_ATOMS: atom_id res chain seq x y z
N VAL A 1 -8.38 -4.75 11.55
CA VAL A 1 -7.08 -4.45 10.94
C VAL A 1 -6.35 -5.74 10.63
N GLY A 2 -5.87 -5.86 9.41
CA GLY A 2 -5.03 -6.97 8.98
C GLY A 2 -3.63 -6.50 8.63
N LEU A 3 -2.69 -7.43 8.65
CA LEU A 3 -1.30 -7.16 8.28
C LEU A 3 -0.85 -8.16 7.22
N LEU A 4 -0.27 -7.65 6.14
CA LEU A 4 0.38 -8.44 5.11
C LEU A 4 1.87 -8.12 5.09
N ALA A 5 2.71 -9.14 5.26
CA ALA A 5 4.14 -8.99 5.14
C ALA A 5 4.57 -9.34 3.71
N ILE A 6 5.07 -8.37 2.99
CA ILE A 6 5.54 -8.55 1.61
C ILE A 6 7.03 -8.86 1.63
N THR A 7 7.39 -10.08 1.30
CA THR A 7 8.79 -10.53 1.30
C THR A 7 9.51 -10.31 -0.02
N SER A 8 8.76 -10.16 -1.11
CA SER A 8 9.33 -9.92 -2.44
C SER A 8 8.34 -9.13 -3.30
N ALA A 9 8.44 -7.82 -3.24
CA ALA A 9 7.58 -6.93 -4.01
C ALA A 9 7.74 -7.15 -5.53
N ASP A 10 8.96 -7.40 -5.98
CA ASP A 10 9.26 -7.60 -7.39
C ASP A 10 8.56 -8.84 -7.95
N ARG A 11 8.62 -9.95 -7.24
CA ARG A 11 7.97 -11.20 -7.66
C ARG A 11 6.46 -11.07 -7.63
N LEU A 12 5.95 -10.41 -6.61
CA LEU A 12 4.52 -10.19 -6.45
C LEU A 12 3.97 -9.35 -7.61
N ASN A 13 4.67 -8.29 -7.97
CA ASN A 13 4.32 -7.42 -9.09
C ASN A 13 4.45 -8.15 -10.43
N ALA A 14 5.53 -8.90 -10.64
CA ALA A 14 5.74 -9.67 -11.87
C ALA A 14 4.61 -10.68 -12.08
N GLY A 15 4.19 -11.36 -11.03
CA GLY A 15 3.06 -12.29 -11.09
C GLY A 15 1.75 -11.60 -11.46
N TRP A 16 1.50 -10.43 -10.90
CA TRP A 16 0.31 -9.63 -11.23
C TRP A 16 0.31 -9.19 -12.70
N THR A 17 1.43 -8.66 -13.16
CA THR A 17 1.59 -8.25 -14.56
C THR A 17 1.41 -9.43 -15.51
N ALA A 18 2.00 -10.58 -15.18
CA ALA A 18 1.87 -11.79 -16.00
C ALA A 18 0.42 -12.27 -16.08
N ALA A 19 -0.32 -12.25 -14.96
CA ALA A 19 -1.71 -12.65 -14.94
C ALA A 19 -2.60 -11.71 -15.78
N GLN A 20 -2.35 -10.41 -15.71
CA GLN A 20 -3.06 -9.43 -16.53
C GLN A 20 -2.86 -9.71 -18.02
N ARG A 21 -1.62 -9.93 -18.44
CA ARG A 21 -1.30 -10.26 -19.84
C ARG A 21 -1.93 -11.58 -20.25
N ALA A 22 -1.88 -12.59 -19.39
CA ALA A 22 -2.49 -13.88 -19.69
C ALA A 22 -3.99 -13.75 -19.92
N ARG A 23 -4.68 -12.95 -19.14
CA ARG A 23 -6.12 -12.71 -19.32
C ARG A 23 -6.42 -12.00 -20.66
N GLU A 24 -5.55 -11.08 -21.07
CA GLU A 24 -5.68 -10.36 -22.34
C GLU A 24 -5.44 -11.26 -23.54
N TYR A 25 -4.58 -12.27 -23.42
CA TYR A 25 -4.12 -13.09 -24.53
C TYR A 25 -4.58 -14.55 -24.48
N GLY A 26 -5.72 -14.82 -23.92
CA GLY A 26 -6.37 -16.11 -24.08
C GLY A 26 -6.51 -16.98 -22.83
N SER A 27 -6.15 -16.50 -21.68
CA SER A 27 -6.30 -17.21 -20.40
C SER A 27 -7.14 -16.39 -19.41
N PRO A 28 -8.44 -16.25 -19.63
CA PRO A 28 -9.28 -15.37 -18.82
C PRO A 28 -9.39 -15.79 -17.35
N GLN A 29 -9.01 -17.04 -17.02
CA GLN A 29 -9.04 -17.54 -15.65
C GLN A 29 -7.72 -17.31 -14.89
N ALA A 30 -6.71 -16.71 -15.53
CA ALA A 30 -5.43 -16.49 -14.87
C ALA A 30 -5.60 -15.56 -13.67
N VAL A 31 -5.07 -15.95 -12.53
CA VAL A 31 -5.15 -15.21 -11.27
C VAL A 31 -3.77 -15.18 -10.64
N SER A 32 -3.31 -14.01 -10.23
CA SER A 32 -2.02 -13.86 -9.57
C SER A 32 -2.12 -14.13 -8.07
N HIS A 33 -0.96 -14.34 -7.45
CA HIS A 33 -0.89 -14.54 -6.01
C HIS A 33 -1.39 -13.32 -5.23
N VAL A 34 -1.03 -12.12 -5.66
CA VAL A 34 -1.49 -10.89 -4.98
C VAL A 34 -3.00 -10.71 -5.06
N GLU A 35 -3.63 -11.10 -6.16
CA GLU A 35 -5.08 -11.06 -6.28
C GLU A 35 -5.74 -12.02 -5.28
N ARG A 36 -5.14 -13.19 -5.05
CA ARG A 36 -5.62 -14.13 -4.03
C ARG A 36 -5.43 -13.59 -2.61
N LEU A 37 -4.30 -12.95 -2.33
CA LEU A 37 -4.04 -12.34 -1.03
C LEU A 37 -5.04 -11.24 -0.70
N LEU A 38 -5.44 -10.45 -1.67
CA LEU A 38 -6.35 -9.33 -1.49
C LEU A 38 -7.83 -9.70 -1.69
N ALA A 39 -8.11 -10.93 -2.10
CA ALA A 39 -9.48 -11.37 -2.39
C ALA A 39 -10.42 -11.25 -1.17
N ASP A 40 -9.89 -11.51 0.03
CA ASP A 40 -10.67 -11.44 1.26
C ASP A 40 -10.68 -10.04 1.89
N VAL A 41 -10.00 -9.09 1.29
CA VAL A 41 -9.99 -7.70 1.75
C VAL A 41 -11.08 -6.93 0.98
N PRO A 42 -12.16 -6.52 1.64
CA PRO A 42 -13.23 -5.80 0.96
C PRO A 42 -12.72 -4.53 0.28
N SER A 43 -13.28 -4.18 -0.87
CA SER A 43 -12.85 -3.00 -1.64
C SER A 43 -13.06 -1.68 -0.90
N TRP A 44 -13.95 -1.65 0.10
CA TRP A 44 -14.15 -0.47 0.94
C TRP A 44 -13.07 -0.32 2.02
N CYS A 45 -12.28 -1.36 2.27
CA CYS A 45 -11.10 -1.25 3.14
C CYS A 45 -10.01 -0.44 2.43
N ALA A 46 -9.25 0.30 3.21
CA ALA A 46 -8.09 1.02 2.72
C ALA A 46 -6.80 0.23 2.97
N LEU A 47 -5.82 0.45 2.12
CA LEU A 47 -4.48 -0.10 2.29
C LEU A 47 -3.52 1.00 2.74
N VAL A 48 -2.70 0.70 3.72
CA VAL A 48 -1.53 1.52 4.06
C VAL A 48 -0.31 0.64 3.80
N THR A 49 0.53 1.04 2.87
CA THR A 49 1.77 0.33 2.58
C THR A 49 2.94 1.04 3.24
N VAL A 50 3.86 0.27 3.79
CA VAL A 50 5.04 0.80 4.47
C VAL A 50 6.26 0.06 3.98
N ILE A 51 7.27 0.79 3.56
CA ILE A 51 8.51 0.21 3.07
C ILE A 51 9.70 1.09 3.48
N ASP A 52 10.78 0.46 3.83
CA ASP A 52 12.08 1.14 4.00
C ASP A 52 12.74 1.27 2.62
N GLY A 53 12.14 2.07 1.80
CA GLY A 53 12.48 2.30 0.41
C GLY A 53 11.49 3.27 -0.22
N HIS A 54 11.53 3.43 -1.53
CA HIS A 54 10.64 4.37 -2.19
C HIS A 54 9.17 3.92 -2.09
N PRO A 55 8.24 4.81 -1.70
CA PRO A 55 6.84 4.43 -1.52
C PRO A 55 6.17 3.89 -2.79
N ALA A 56 6.63 4.29 -3.97
CA ALA A 56 6.10 3.78 -5.24
C ALA A 56 6.28 2.26 -5.41
N THR A 57 7.23 1.66 -4.68
CA THR A 57 7.51 0.22 -4.78
C THR A 57 6.28 -0.64 -4.43
N LEU A 58 5.41 -0.18 -3.54
CA LEU A 58 4.20 -0.89 -3.13
C LEU A 58 2.90 -0.17 -3.51
N ALA A 59 2.98 1.02 -4.09
CA ALA A 59 1.79 1.81 -4.42
C ALA A 59 0.84 1.11 -5.39
N TRP A 60 1.36 0.27 -6.28
CA TRP A 60 0.58 -0.48 -7.26
C TRP A 60 -0.44 -1.44 -6.63
N LEU A 61 -0.24 -1.83 -5.37
CA LEU A 61 -1.16 -2.73 -4.67
C LEU A 61 -2.59 -2.20 -4.63
N GLY A 62 -2.76 -0.89 -4.60
CA GLY A 62 -4.06 -0.26 -4.65
C GLY A 62 -4.82 -0.48 -5.95
N SER A 63 -4.11 -0.77 -7.03
CA SER A 63 -4.73 -1.01 -8.35
C SER A 63 -5.18 -2.45 -8.55
N VAL A 64 -4.76 -3.39 -7.70
CA VAL A 64 -5.03 -4.82 -7.90
C VAL A 64 -6.54 -5.13 -7.84
N VAL A 65 -7.23 -4.64 -6.82
CA VAL A 65 -8.67 -4.81 -6.62
C VAL A 65 -9.40 -3.47 -6.59
N GLY A 66 -8.69 -2.38 -6.49
CA GLY A 66 -9.28 -1.06 -6.42
C GLY A 66 -9.43 -0.53 -4.99
N HIS A 67 -8.45 -0.78 -4.15
CA HIS A 67 -8.41 -0.23 -2.81
C HIS A 67 -7.86 1.18 -2.79
N ARG A 68 -8.46 2.03 -1.96
CA ARG A 68 -7.87 3.31 -1.62
C ARG A 68 -6.55 3.06 -0.88
N THR A 69 -5.47 3.71 -1.28
CA THR A 69 -4.13 3.36 -0.79
C THR A 69 -3.32 4.59 -0.42
N ARG A 70 -2.65 4.52 0.71
CA ARG A 70 -1.63 5.48 1.14
C ARG A 70 -0.30 4.75 1.30
N SER A 71 0.69 5.17 0.54
CA SER A 71 2.00 4.53 0.53
C SER A 71 3.02 5.38 1.28
N LEU A 72 3.66 4.78 2.26
CA LEU A 72 4.67 5.39 3.10
C LEU A 72 6.03 4.78 2.79
N GLY A 73 7.06 5.59 2.73
CA GLY A 73 8.40 5.13 2.44
C GLY A 73 9.42 6.26 2.50
N VAL A 74 10.61 5.98 2.02
CA VAL A 74 11.74 6.90 1.97
C VAL A 74 11.87 7.44 0.56
N GLU A 75 11.63 8.72 0.36
CA GLU A 75 11.66 9.36 -0.96
C GLU A 75 13.02 9.95 -1.30
N HIS A 76 13.79 10.31 -0.29
CA HIS A 76 15.06 10.99 -0.46
C HIS A 76 16.18 10.30 0.32
N PHE A 77 17.35 10.22 -0.29
CA PHE A 77 18.55 9.71 0.36
C PHE A 77 19.41 10.87 0.88
N GLY A 78 20.35 10.55 1.77
CA GLY A 78 21.31 11.53 2.27
C GLY A 78 20.96 12.17 3.61
N GLN A 79 19.86 11.80 4.22
CA GLN A 79 19.54 12.23 5.57
C GLN A 79 20.43 11.48 6.58
N THR A 80 20.86 12.19 7.61
CA THR A 80 21.66 11.62 8.70
C THR A 80 20.88 11.71 10.01
N GLY A 81 21.12 10.76 10.89
CA GLY A 81 20.46 10.69 12.18
C GLY A 81 20.35 9.26 12.69
N THR A 82 19.69 9.08 13.82
CA THR A 82 19.38 7.73 14.31
C THR A 82 18.30 7.10 13.43
N ILE A 83 18.16 5.78 13.49
CA ILE A 83 17.10 5.07 12.75
C ILE A 83 15.72 5.60 13.17
N ALA A 84 15.50 5.82 14.45
CA ALA A 84 14.23 6.37 14.95
C ALA A 84 13.94 7.76 14.38
N ASP A 85 14.94 8.64 14.32
CA ASP A 85 14.80 9.98 13.76
C ASP A 85 14.49 9.95 12.27
N LEU A 86 15.16 9.07 11.53
CA LEU A 86 14.92 8.91 10.09
C LEU A 86 13.51 8.38 9.82
N TYR A 87 13.06 7.41 10.57
CA TYR A 87 11.71 6.86 10.41
C TYR A 87 10.63 7.91 10.74
N ALA A 88 10.86 8.72 11.78
CA ALA A 88 9.94 9.82 12.09
C ALA A 88 9.94 10.87 10.99
N HIS A 89 11.11 11.22 10.45
CA HIS A 89 11.23 12.20 9.37
C HIS A 89 10.45 11.79 8.12
N PHE A 90 10.51 10.51 7.75
CA PHE A 90 9.80 9.99 6.58
C PHE A 90 8.37 9.52 6.89
N GLY A 91 7.93 9.59 8.13
CA GLY A 91 6.57 9.19 8.52
C GLY A 91 6.32 7.67 8.47
N ILE A 92 7.38 6.86 8.57
CA ILE A 92 7.27 5.39 8.57
C ILE A 92 7.41 4.78 9.96
N ASP A 93 7.36 5.57 10.99
CA ASP A 93 7.24 5.10 12.36
C ASP A 93 5.78 4.80 12.71
N ALA A 94 5.55 4.28 13.91
CA ALA A 94 4.20 3.92 14.35
C ALA A 94 3.22 5.09 14.28
N ARG A 95 3.65 6.30 14.61
CA ARG A 95 2.81 7.51 14.54
C ARG A 95 2.40 7.83 13.11
N GLY A 96 3.34 7.76 12.18
CA GLY A 96 3.07 8.02 10.77
C GLY A 96 2.10 7.00 10.18
N ILE A 97 2.29 5.73 10.52
CA ILE A 97 1.41 4.64 10.06
C ILE A 97 0.00 4.83 10.59
N VAL A 98 -0.15 5.11 11.88
CA VAL A 98 -1.47 5.33 12.50
C VAL A 98 -2.14 6.56 11.90
N ALA A 99 -1.40 7.64 11.71
CA ALA A 99 -1.94 8.87 11.11
C ALA A 99 -2.44 8.62 9.68
N ALA A 100 -1.68 7.89 8.88
CA ALA A 100 -2.08 7.53 7.52
C ALA A 100 -3.32 6.65 7.51
N ALA A 101 -3.37 5.65 8.38
CA ALA A 101 -4.52 4.76 8.50
C ALA A 101 -5.78 5.51 8.92
N GLN A 102 -5.67 6.41 9.88
CA GLN A 102 -6.80 7.22 10.34
C GLN A 102 -7.31 8.19 9.27
N ALA A 103 -6.43 8.74 8.47
CA ALA A 103 -6.79 9.70 7.43
C ALA A 103 -7.50 9.04 6.25
N ILE A 104 -7.19 7.79 5.94
CA ILE A 104 -7.69 7.11 4.76
C ILE A 104 -8.95 6.28 4.99
N VAL A 105 -9.34 6.02 6.25
CA VAL A 105 -10.50 5.18 6.57
C VAL A 105 -11.78 5.79 5.98
N PRO A 106 -12.51 5.05 5.12
CA PRO A 106 -13.76 5.53 4.55
C PRO A 106 -14.85 5.70 5.61
N GLY A 107 -15.70 6.71 5.45
CA GLY A 107 -16.82 6.97 6.36
C GLY A 107 -16.45 7.55 7.71
N ARG A 108 -15.18 7.82 7.94
CA ARG A 108 -14.76 8.47 9.17
C ARG A 108 -15.28 9.92 9.21
N PRO A 109 -15.93 10.33 10.31
CA PRO A 109 -16.38 11.72 10.41
C PRO A 109 -15.22 12.69 10.31
N ILE A 110 -15.43 13.76 9.55
CA ILE A 110 -14.47 14.84 9.45
C ILE A 110 -14.75 15.79 10.61
N ARG A 111 -13.84 15.86 11.56
CA ARG A 111 -14.03 16.64 12.79
C ARG A 111 -14.10 18.15 12.57
N HIS A 112 -13.56 18.60 11.47
CA HIS A 112 -13.46 20.01 11.15
C HIS A 112 -14.07 20.29 9.78
N ALA A 113 -15.20 19.68 9.54
CA ALA A 113 -15.96 19.90 8.31
C ALA A 113 -16.34 21.38 8.09
N SER A 114 -16.27 22.19 9.13
CA SER A 114 -16.54 23.62 9.06
C SER A 114 -15.65 24.37 8.07
N PHE A 115 -14.51 23.83 7.72
CA PHE A 115 -13.64 24.47 6.73
C PHE A 115 -14.07 24.22 5.29
N LEU A 116 -15.03 23.40 5.12
CA LEU A 116 -15.55 23.11 3.81
C LEU A 116 -16.48 24.22 3.35
#